data_97590a50c08c7d1e2d1126bab6a2cc21
#
_entry.id   97590a50c08c7d1e2d1126bab6a2cc21
#
_cell.length_a   1.000
_cell.length_b   1.000
_cell.length_c   1.000
_cell.angle_alpha   90.00
_cell.angle_beta   90.00
_cell.angle_gamma   90.00
#
_symmetry.space_group_name_H-M   'P 1'
#
loop_
_entity.id
_entity.type
_entity.pdbx_description
1 polymer ?
#
loop_
_entity_poly.entity_id
_entity_poly.type
_entity_poly.pdbx_seq_one_letter_code
_entity_poly.pdbx_strand_id
1 'polypeptide(L)'
;MPNVLVVSSFEGGYQPNTAISAVTALNRNGYHARLLDTYVEGFAEEALDDAEVIAVSMPLFDSLNAGLQVIERARERNPDATVVHFGQYATLNAGRLPGRYGDYTVVGEWEQPLVNLARHVLDGADLDHTGLADTEAARSGRVPHPYLARGKIALPDRSLAPALVKYPQPQVEKLLGGLHVVGGVEATRGCHHRCTYCSVYAAYDGKVVMIGDDIVVEDVRNLIGQGMTHLTFTDAEFFNSKNHGVRILRRLHEAFPALTYDFTTRVDHILEHPDLFREMAGLGVRFVTSALEFPNQRVLDIVAKEITVEDIEAAIAQLHAVGITLNPTFIMYNPWVSKQDIVSFTDFVARNGLENVIDPIQYETRLHLYKGSPLLSRASTAGIELVEHEFHYEWKHPDPEVDAMYYANVAPPEPGVFKRCCLKC
;
A
#
# COMPACT_ATOMS: atom_id res chain seq x y z
N MET A 1 5.25 -26.11 18.08
CA MET A 1 4.73 -24.75 18.20
C MET A 1 5.30 -23.92 17.05
N PRO A 2 4.64 -22.88 16.57
CA PRO A 2 5.23 -22.04 15.52
C PRO A 2 6.46 -21.32 16.09
N ASN A 3 7.58 -21.41 15.35
CA ASN A 3 8.81 -20.71 15.73
C ASN A 3 8.95 -19.35 15.05
N VAL A 4 8.07 -19.05 14.08
CA VAL A 4 7.99 -17.73 13.44
C VAL A 4 6.58 -17.18 13.53
N LEU A 5 6.43 -15.97 14.10
CA LEU A 5 5.20 -15.22 14.11
C LEU A 5 5.31 -14.08 13.10
N VAL A 6 4.44 -14.05 12.10
CA VAL A 6 4.28 -12.91 11.18
C VAL A 6 3.08 -12.10 11.63
N VAL A 7 3.28 -10.81 11.89
CA VAL A 7 2.22 -9.90 12.35
C VAL A 7 1.90 -8.90 11.25
N SER A 8 0.63 -8.83 10.88
CA SER A 8 0.06 -7.79 10.05
C SER A 8 -0.88 -6.93 10.87
N SER A 9 -0.82 -5.63 10.71
CA SER A 9 -1.73 -4.72 11.41
C SER A 9 -2.70 -4.02 10.47
N PHE A 10 -2.32 -3.80 9.22
CA PHE A 10 -3.17 -3.19 8.21
C PHE A 10 -2.54 -3.25 6.82
N GLU A 11 -3.34 -3.62 5.82
CA GLU A 11 -2.94 -3.58 4.41
C GLU A 11 -4.12 -3.13 3.52
N GLY A 12 -4.50 -1.85 3.65
CA GLY A 12 -5.57 -1.25 2.86
C GLY A 12 -6.97 -1.85 3.09
N GLY A 13 -7.18 -2.58 4.19
CA GLY A 13 -8.45 -3.28 4.47
C GLY A 13 -8.64 -4.59 3.71
N TYR A 14 -7.67 -5.04 2.92
CA TYR A 14 -7.67 -6.35 2.24
C TYR A 14 -7.01 -7.44 3.10
N GLN A 15 -7.19 -8.72 2.70
CA GLN A 15 -6.32 -9.77 3.23
C GLN A 15 -4.85 -9.38 2.99
N PRO A 16 -3.97 -9.49 4.00
CA PRO A 16 -2.63 -8.89 3.95
C PRO A 16 -1.68 -9.68 3.02
N ASN A 17 -1.64 -9.31 1.75
CA ASN A 17 -0.80 -9.96 0.71
C ASN A 17 0.67 -10.04 1.12
N THR A 18 1.22 -8.95 1.67
CA THR A 18 2.60 -8.86 2.13
C THR A 18 2.89 -9.91 3.21
N ALA A 19 2.03 -10.03 4.21
CA ALA A 19 2.21 -10.98 5.31
C ALA A 19 1.91 -12.42 4.89
N ILE A 20 0.88 -12.66 4.06
CA ILE A 20 0.54 -14.00 3.56
C ILE A 20 1.70 -14.58 2.73
N SER A 21 2.30 -13.79 1.84
CA SER A 21 3.44 -14.24 1.04
C SER A 21 4.66 -14.56 1.90
N ALA A 22 4.90 -13.79 2.97
CA ALA A 22 5.96 -14.04 3.94
C ALA A 22 5.76 -15.39 4.67
N VAL A 23 4.57 -15.61 5.26
CA VAL A 23 4.25 -16.88 5.93
C VAL A 23 4.32 -18.05 4.96
N THR A 24 3.80 -17.88 3.74
CA THR A 24 3.87 -18.91 2.70
C THR A 24 5.32 -19.30 2.37
N ALA A 25 6.19 -18.29 2.19
CA ALA A 25 7.59 -18.54 1.88
C ALA A 25 8.31 -19.29 3.01
N LEU A 26 8.08 -18.89 4.26
CA LEU A 26 8.64 -19.55 5.44
C LEU A 26 8.17 -21.01 5.55
N ASN A 27 6.86 -21.27 5.46
CA ASN A 27 6.30 -22.62 5.57
C ASN A 27 6.78 -23.53 4.44
N ARG A 28 6.92 -23.04 3.21
CA ARG A 28 7.47 -23.81 2.08
C ARG A 28 8.94 -24.19 2.25
N ASN A 29 9.65 -23.46 3.10
CA ASN A 29 11.05 -23.76 3.44
C ASN A 29 11.20 -24.55 4.75
N GLY A 30 10.10 -25.08 5.31
CA GLY A 30 10.11 -25.99 6.45
C GLY A 30 10.03 -25.31 7.82
N TYR A 31 9.85 -24.00 7.87
CA TYR A 31 9.66 -23.26 9.11
C TYR A 31 8.17 -23.23 9.51
N HIS A 32 7.87 -23.39 10.79
CA HIS A 32 6.53 -23.30 11.30
C HIS A 32 6.14 -21.84 11.54
N ALA A 33 5.70 -21.15 10.48
CA ALA A 33 5.25 -19.78 10.55
C ALA A 33 3.73 -19.69 10.63
N ARG A 34 3.22 -18.76 11.45
CA ARG A 34 1.80 -18.40 11.52
C ARG A 34 1.61 -16.90 11.32
N LEU A 35 0.46 -16.53 10.80
CA LEU A 35 0.01 -15.15 10.68
C LEU A 35 -0.85 -14.76 11.89
N LEU A 36 -0.62 -13.56 12.42
CA LEU A 36 -1.55 -12.82 13.28
C LEU A 36 -1.95 -11.55 12.56
N ASP A 37 -3.19 -11.44 12.14
CA ASP A 37 -3.72 -10.21 11.54
C ASP A 37 -4.52 -9.41 12.57
N THR A 38 -3.85 -8.43 13.16
CA THR A 38 -4.44 -7.63 14.24
C THR A 38 -5.58 -6.73 13.77
N TYR A 39 -5.69 -6.49 12.45
CA TYR A 39 -6.76 -5.69 11.87
C TYR A 39 -8.14 -6.33 12.05
N VAL A 40 -8.25 -7.63 11.83
CA VAL A 40 -9.55 -8.36 11.89
C VAL A 40 -9.67 -9.30 13.09
N GLU A 41 -8.55 -9.70 13.71
CA GLU A 41 -8.54 -10.63 14.84
C GLU A 41 -8.33 -9.92 16.18
N GLY A 42 -7.87 -8.65 16.16
CA GLY A 42 -7.37 -7.96 17.33
C GLY A 42 -5.96 -8.41 17.70
N PHE A 43 -5.37 -7.79 18.71
CA PHE A 43 -4.02 -8.09 19.13
C PHE A 43 -4.02 -9.06 20.33
N ALA A 44 -3.80 -10.33 20.04
CA ALA A 44 -3.61 -11.38 21.04
C ALA A 44 -2.13 -11.40 21.44
N GLU A 45 -1.78 -10.69 22.53
CA GLU A 45 -0.38 -10.54 22.98
C GLU A 45 0.28 -11.87 23.34
N GLU A 46 -0.47 -12.87 23.81
CA GLU A 46 0.00 -14.22 24.11
C GLU A 46 0.59 -14.93 22.87
N ALA A 47 0.24 -14.46 21.69
CA ALA A 47 0.84 -14.95 20.45
C ALA A 47 2.34 -14.68 20.36
N LEU A 48 2.86 -13.72 21.09
CA LEU A 48 4.27 -13.34 21.11
C LEU A 48 5.14 -14.30 21.94
N ASP A 49 4.56 -15.01 22.93
CA ASP A 49 5.29 -15.70 23.98
C ASP A 49 6.20 -16.83 23.48
N ASP A 50 5.78 -17.56 22.45
CA ASP A 50 6.45 -18.76 21.95
C ASP A 50 7.26 -18.55 20.63
N ALA A 51 7.33 -17.33 20.13
CA ALA A 51 7.98 -17.02 18.85
C ALA A 51 9.48 -16.79 19.05
N GLU A 52 10.33 -17.51 18.29
CA GLU A 52 11.76 -17.25 18.22
C GLU A 52 12.08 -16.10 17.24
N VAL A 53 11.24 -15.93 16.20
CA VAL A 53 11.30 -14.83 15.25
C VAL A 53 9.92 -14.16 15.18
N ILE A 54 9.89 -12.84 15.34
CA ILE A 54 8.69 -12.00 15.17
C ILE A 54 8.91 -11.08 13.98
N ALA A 55 8.22 -11.37 12.88
CA ALA A 55 8.30 -10.60 11.64
C ALA A 55 7.10 -9.66 11.53
N VAL A 56 7.36 -8.34 11.54
CA VAL A 56 6.30 -7.30 11.53
C VAL A 56 6.17 -6.68 10.15
N SER A 57 5.00 -6.85 9.55
CA SER A 57 4.66 -6.31 8.22
C SER A 57 4.33 -4.82 8.29
N MET A 58 5.04 -4.01 7.52
CA MET A 58 4.90 -2.56 7.45
C MET A 58 4.79 -2.09 5.99
N PRO A 59 3.76 -2.48 5.24
CA PRO A 59 3.59 -2.06 3.84
C PRO A 59 3.17 -0.59 3.69
N LEU A 60 2.49 -0.02 4.69
CA LEU A 60 1.94 1.34 4.67
C LEU A 60 2.46 2.15 5.86
N PHE A 61 2.27 3.48 5.83
CA PHE A 61 2.63 4.35 6.96
C PHE A 61 1.89 3.97 8.25
N ASP A 62 0.63 3.65 8.13
CA ASP A 62 -0.20 3.28 9.27
C ASP A 62 0.22 1.95 9.87
N SER A 63 0.55 0.97 9.03
CA SER A 63 1.09 -0.30 9.50
C SER A 63 2.48 -0.15 10.13
N LEU A 64 3.27 0.87 9.76
CA LEU A 64 4.48 1.23 10.49
C LEU A 64 4.14 1.61 11.94
N ASN A 65 3.22 2.56 12.15
CA ASN A 65 2.86 3.04 13.48
C ASN A 65 2.25 1.94 14.36
N ALA A 66 1.34 1.14 13.80
CA ALA A 66 0.75 0.00 14.51
C ALA A 66 1.79 -1.10 14.79
N GLY A 67 2.69 -1.36 13.84
CA GLY A 67 3.78 -2.32 13.99
C GLY A 67 4.76 -1.95 15.10
N LEU A 68 5.05 -0.67 15.31
CA LEU A 68 5.90 -0.23 16.42
C LEU A 68 5.28 -0.57 17.78
N GLN A 69 3.97 -0.46 17.94
CA GLN A 69 3.28 -0.87 19.16
C GLN A 69 3.36 -2.39 19.38
N VAL A 70 3.23 -3.18 18.31
CA VAL A 70 3.46 -4.63 18.38
C VAL A 70 4.86 -4.95 18.87
N ILE A 71 5.86 -4.26 18.36
CA ILE A 71 7.27 -4.47 18.72
C ILE A 71 7.52 -4.09 20.20
N GLU A 72 6.94 -3.01 20.67
CA GLU A 72 7.03 -2.61 22.08
C GLU A 72 6.52 -3.74 22.98
N ARG A 73 5.36 -4.31 22.67
CA ARG A 73 4.80 -5.46 23.39
C ARG A 73 5.65 -6.73 23.24
N ALA A 74 6.20 -6.96 22.07
CA ALA A 74 7.10 -8.09 21.82
C ALA A 74 8.35 -8.01 22.72
N ARG A 75 8.95 -6.84 22.84
CA ARG A 75 10.13 -6.63 23.71
C ARG A 75 9.81 -6.78 25.21
N GLU A 76 8.61 -6.40 25.63
CA GLU A 76 8.14 -6.60 27.02
C GLU A 76 7.89 -8.05 27.36
N ARG A 77 7.25 -8.81 26.47
CA ARG A 77 6.78 -10.19 26.71
C ARG A 77 7.80 -11.26 26.36
N ASN A 78 8.53 -11.06 25.27
CA ASN A 78 9.49 -12.01 24.72
C ASN A 78 10.77 -11.28 24.26
N PRO A 79 11.60 -10.80 25.21
CA PRO A 79 12.79 -10.01 24.91
C PRO A 79 13.85 -10.77 24.12
N ASP A 80 13.81 -12.10 24.16
CA ASP A 80 14.81 -12.96 23.47
C ASP A 80 14.45 -13.23 22.00
N ALA A 81 13.22 -12.91 21.58
CA ALA A 81 12.81 -13.08 20.18
C ALA A 81 13.58 -12.16 19.24
N THR A 82 14.01 -12.68 18.11
CA THR A 82 14.53 -11.86 17.01
C THR A 82 13.38 -11.14 16.31
N VAL A 83 13.43 -9.79 16.30
CA VAL A 83 12.41 -8.95 15.66
C VAL A 83 12.91 -8.43 14.32
N VAL A 84 12.14 -8.68 13.25
CA VAL A 84 12.42 -8.20 11.89
C VAL A 84 11.24 -7.43 11.30
N HIS A 85 11.53 -6.31 10.66
CA HIS A 85 10.57 -5.49 9.94
C HIS A 85 10.64 -5.79 8.44
N PHE A 86 9.50 -5.77 7.75
CA PHE A 86 9.48 -5.94 6.29
C PHE A 86 8.31 -5.20 5.66
N GLY A 87 8.35 -5.05 4.34
CA GLY A 87 7.39 -4.29 3.56
C GLY A 87 7.91 -2.90 3.16
N GLN A 88 7.09 -2.16 2.43
CA GLN A 88 7.52 -0.92 1.77
C GLN A 88 7.98 0.15 2.76
N TYR A 89 7.22 0.42 3.84
CA TYR A 89 7.61 1.44 4.83
C TYR A 89 8.74 0.98 5.74
N ALA A 90 8.91 -0.31 5.97
CA ALA A 90 10.12 -0.84 6.59
C ALA A 90 11.35 -0.55 5.71
N THR A 91 11.27 -0.80 4.40
CA THR A 91 12.34 -0.49 3.44
C THR A 91 12.75 0.98 3.48
N LEU A 92 11.80 1.91 3.47
CA LEU A 92 12.05 3.35 3.54
C LEU A 92 12.74 3.79 4.85
N ASN A 93 12.55 3.03 5.91
CA ASN A 93 13.07 3.33 7.25
C ASN A 93 14.16 2.36 7.71
N ALA A 94 14.75 1.58 6.80
CA ALA A 94 15.77 0.57 7.12
C ALA A 94 17.04 1.14 7.78
N GLY A 95 17.32 2.43 7.63
CA GLY A 95 18.38 3.12 8.35
C GLY A 95 18.00 3.63 9.75
N ARG A 96 16.78 3.37 10.24
CA ARG A 96 16.26 3.89 11.53
C ARG A 96 15.67 2.82 12.43
N LEU A 97 15.11 1.77 11.85
CA LEU A 97 14.40 0.72 12.57
C LEU A 97 15.34 -0.25 13.31
N PRO A 98 16.43 -0.80 12.69
CA PRO A 98 17.30 -1.76 13.36
C PRO A 98 18.06 -1.14 14.53
N GLY A 99 18.15 -1.90 15.63
CA GLY A 99 18.85 -1.50 16.86
C GLY A 99 18.07 -0.54 17.76
N ARG A 100 16.94 -0.01 17.30
CA ARG A 100 16.04 0.81 18.11
C ARG A 100 14.69 0.12 18.35
N TYR A 101 14.11 -0.43 17.30
CA TYR A 101 12.79 -1.06 17.35
C TYR A 101 12.83 -2.56 17.08
N GLY A 102 13.93 -3.08 16.57
CA GLY A 102 14.11 -4.51 16.29
C GLY A 102 15.54 -4.79 15.88
N ASP A 103 15.82 -5.99 15.42
CA ASP A 103 17.17 -6.47 15.14
C ASP A 103 17.52 -6.29 13.66
N TYR A 104 16.55 -6.55 12.79
CA TYR A 104 16.72 -6.52 11.34
C TYR A 104 15.59 -5.80 10.63
N THR A 105 15.89 -5.29 9.44
CA THR A 105 14.88 -4.78 8.50
C THR A 105 15.15 -5.35 7.11
N VAL A 106 14.12 -5.94 6.49
CA VAL A 106 14.18 -6.33 5.09
C VAL A 106 14.10 -5.09 4.21
N VAL A 107 14.96 -5.01 3.21
CA VAL A 107 15.03 -3.93 2.23
C VAL A 107 14.65 -4.48 0.86
N GLY A 108 13.47 -4.08 0.36
CA GLY A 108 12.88 -4.58 -0.87
C GLY A 108 11.95 -5.77 -0.65
N GLU A 109 12.00 -6.77 -1.54
CA GLU A 109 11.18 -7.99 -1.46
C GLU A 109 11.59 -8.86 -0.28
N TRP A 110 10.64 -9.49 0.38
CA TRP A 110 10.82 -10.02 1.75
C TRP A 110 10.88 -11.54 1.84
N GLU A 111 10.38 -12.29 0.87
CA GLU A 111 10.22 -13.73 0.99
C GLU A 111 11.56 -14.43 1.25
N GLN A 112 12.55 -14.21 0.38
CA GLN A 112 13.86 -14.88 0.50
C GLN A 112 14.69 -14.33 1.68
N PRO A 113 14.76 -13.00 1.92
CA PRO A 113 15.47 -12.49 3.10
C PRO A 113 14.91 -13.00 4.42
N LEU A 114 13.58 -13.13 4.57
CA LEU A 114 12.97 -13.71 5.78
C LEU A 114 13.32 -15.20 5.95
N VAL A 115 13.35 -15.96 4.86
CA VAL A 115 13.80 -17.38 4.91
C VAL A 115 15.27 -17.46 5.30
N ASN A 116 16.12 -16.58 4.78
CA ASN A 116 17.55 -16.55 5.12
C ASN A 116 17.77 -16.20 6.61
N LEU A 117 16.98 -15.23 7.12
CA LEU A 117 17.02 -14.87 8.54
C LEU A 117 16.53 -16.02 9.43
N ALA A 118 15.41 -16.66 9.06
CA ALA A 118 14.90 -17.80 9.80
C ALA A 118 15.95 -18.94 9.87
N ARG A 119 16.63 -19.21 8.76
CA ARG A 119 17.73 -20.19 8.72
C ARG A 119 18.89 -19.81 9.66
N HIS A 120 19.24 -18.52 9.72
CA HIS A 120 20.27 -18.05 10.64
C HIS A 120 19.86 -18.26 12.10
N VAL A 121 18.66 -17.79 12.47
CA VAL A 121 18.20 -17.79 13.88
C VAL A 121 17.85 -19.19 14.37
N LEU A 122 17.17 -19.98 13.56
CA LEU A 122 16.58 -21.26 13.98
C LEU A 122 17.51 -22.46 13.73
N ASP A 123 18.32 -22.41 12.66
CA ASP A 123 19.18 -23.52 12.27
C ASP A 123 20.68 -23.25 12.58
N GLY A 124 21.01 -22.02 13.05
CA GLY A 124 22.38 -21.63 13.38
C GLY A 124 23.29 -21.46 12.15
N ALA A 125 22.73 -21.28 10.95
CA ALA A 125 23.51 -21.04 9.74
C ALA A 125 24.13 -19.61 9.74
N ASP A 126 25.15 -19.40 8.90
CA ASP A 126 25.70 -18.07 8.67
C ASP A 126 24.63 -17.14 8.10
N LEU A 127 24.61 -15.88 8.56
CA LEU A 127 23.64 -14.89 8.09
C LEU A 127 23.97 -14.45 6.66
N ASP A 128 23.00 -14.64 5.76
CA ASP A 128 23.02 -14.02 4.44
C ASP A 128 22.41 -12.61 4.53
N HIS A 129 23.24 -11.59 4.44
CA HIS A 129 22.85 -10.17 4.51
C HIS A 129 22.11 -9.66 3.26
N THR A 130 21.86 -10.50 2.26
CA THR A 130 21.17 -10.06 1.03
C THR A 130 19.78 -9.54 1.35
N GLY A 131 19.56 -8.24 1.13
CA GLY A 131 18.28 -7.57 1.42
C GLY A 131 17.98 -7.42 2.92
N LEU A 132 18.98 -7.54 3.81
CA LEU A 132 18.83 -7.33 5.24
C LEU A 132 19.71 -6.17 5.73
N ALA A 133 19.11 -5.23 6.41
CA ALA A 133 19.78 -4.21 7.19
C ALA A 133 19.74 -4.60 8.68
N ASP A 134 20.87 -4.57 9.34
CA ASP A 134 21.04 -4.76 10.79
C ASP A 134 21.38 -3.45 11.48
N THR A 135 21.64 -3.51 12.77
CA THR A 135 22.04 -2.36 13.59
C THR A 135 23.33 -1.69 13.09
N GLU A 136 24.29 -2.45 12.56
CA GLU A 136 25.55 -1.90 12.04
C GLU A 136 25.30 -1.16 10.71
N ALA A 137 24.52 -1.72 9.82
CA ALA A 137 24.11 -1.08 8.56
C ALA A 137 23.38 0.25 8.82
N ALA A 138 22.45 0.25 9.79
CA ALA A 138 21.72 1.46 10.20
C ALA A 138 22.64 2.54 10.78
N ARG A 139 23.55 2.18 11.71
CA ARG A 139 24.49 3.12 12.35
C ARG A 139 25.52 3.68 11.37
N SER A 140 26.00 2.88 10.45
CA SER A 140 27.00 3.30 9.46
C SER A 140 26.41 4.00 8.24
N GLY A 141 25.08 4.05 8.12
CA GLY A 141 24.37 4.58 6.93
C GLY A 141 24.57 3.73 5.66
N ARG A 142 25.04 2.48 5.81
CA ARG A 142 25.27 1.53 4.71
C ARG A 142 24.10 0.56 4.54
N VAL A 143 22.90 1.12 4.39
CA VAL A 143 21.70 0.31 4.11
C VAL A 143 21.84 -0.35 2.74
N PRO A 144 21.55 -1.66 2.61
CA PRO A 144 21.64 -2.34 1.31
C PRO A 144 20.65 -1.79 0.30
N HIS A 145 20.94 -2.00 -0.99
CA HIS A 145 19.96 -1.75 -2.05
C HIS A 145 18.78 -2.71 -1.93
N PRO A 146 17.57 -2.29 -2.38
CA PRO A 146 16.40 -3.15 -2.36
C PRO A 146 16.63 -4.48 -3.07
N TYR A 147 16.43 -5.58 -2.36
CA TYR A 147 16.40 -6.91 -2.93
C TYR A 147 15.18 -7.04 -3.86
N LEU A 148 15.36 -7.69 -5.01
CA LEU A 148 14.29 -7.93 -5.98
C LEU A 148 14.18 -9.42 -6.28
N ALA A 149 13.01 -9.99 -6.08
CA ALA A 149 12.74 -11.43 -6.18
C ALA A 149 12.91 -12.02 -7.60
N ARG A 150 12.84 -11.20 -8.64
CA ARG A 150 13.02 -11.57 -10.07
C ARG A 150 12.30 -12.86 -10.47
N GLY A 151 10.97 -12.88 -10.24
CA GLY A 151 10.11 -14.01 -10.63
C GLY A 151 10.12 -15.22 -9.69
N LYS A 152 10.72 -15.11 -8.51
CA LYS A 152 10.74 -16.15 -7.48
C LYS A 152 9.60 -16.02 -6.46
N ILE A 153 8.55 -15.27 -6.78
CA ILE A 153 7.37 -15.12 -5.92
C ILE A 153 6.56 -16.40 -6.02
N ALA A 154 6.24 -16.97 -4.87
CA ALA A 154 5.44 -18.18 -4.77
C ALA A 154 3.94 -17.86 -4.74
N LEU A 155 3.10 -18.81 -5.17
CA LEU A 155 1.65 -18.73 -4.99
C LEU A 155 1.34 -18.58 -3.49
N PRO A 156 0.66 -17.49 -3.06
CA PRO A 156 0.26 -17.29 -1.68
C PRO A 156 -0.69 -18.39 -1.17
N ASP A 157 -0.48 -18.85 0.04
CA ASP A 157 -1.43 -19.75 0.70
C ASP A 157 -2.47 -18.94 1.47
N ARG A 158 -3.59 -18.67 0.85
CA ARG A 158 -4.69 -17.86 1.40
C ARG A 158 -5.39 -18.51 2.60
N SER A 159 -5.17 -19.82 2.85
CA SER A 159 -5.71 -20.51 4.01
C SER A 159 -5.02 -20.10 5.32
N LEU A 160 -3.86 -19.48 5.25
CA LEU A 160 -3.09 -18.98 6.38
C LEU A 160 -3.62 -17.66 6.97
N ALA A 161 -4.53 -17.00 6.26
CA ALA A 161 -5.14 -15.74 6.68
C ALA A 161 -6.61 -15.95 7.15
N PRO A 162 -7.15 -15.01 7.94
CA PRO A 162 -8.57 -14.97 8.24
C PRO A 162 -9.43 -14.98 6.97
N ALA A 163 -10.65 -15.52 7.07
CA ALA A 163 -11.56 -15.65 5.94
C ALA A 163 -11.82 -14.32 5.24
N LEU A 164 -11.86 -14.32 3.89
CA LEU A 164 -11.95 -13.13 3.05
C LEU A 164 -13.14 -12.22 3.40
N VAL A 165 -14.27 -12.79 3.82
CA VAL A 165 -15.48 -12.06 4.24
C VAL A 165 -15.26 -11.13 5.45
N LYS A 166 -14.17 -11.31 6.21
CA LYS A 166 -13.82 -10.42 7.33
C LYS A 166 -13.20 -9.07 6.90
N TYR A 167 -12.98 -8.88 5.61
CA TYR A 167 -12.34 -7.69 5.02
C TYR A 167 -13.34 -6.92 4.14
N PRO A 168 -14.34 -6.23 4.74
CA PRO A 168 -15.33 -5.47 3.96
C PRO A 168 -14.68 -4.29 3.26
N GLN A 169 -15.13 -4.01 2.03
CA GLN A 169 -14.67 -2.89 1.20
C GLN A 169 -15.84 -1.96 0.85
N PRO A 170 -16.30 -1.09 1.77
CA PRO A 170 -17.52 -0.30 1.59
C PRO A 170 -17.49 0.60 0.36
N GLN A 171 -16.33 1.18 0.02
CA GLN A 171 -16.20 2.04 -1.16
C GLN A 171 -16.37 1.22 -2.46
N VAL A 172 -15.78 0.02 -2.52
CA VAL A 172 -15.95 -0.89 -3.66
C VAL A 172 -17.40 -1.31 -3.79
N GLU A 173 -18.05 -1.71 -2.70
CA GLU A 173 -19.46 -2.07 -2.68
C GLU A 173 -20.37 -0.92 -3.12
N LYS A 174 -20.06 0.31 -2.69
CA LYS A 174 -20.75 1.52 -3.13
C LYS A 174 -20.63 1.73 -4.64
N LEU A 175 -19.42 1.61 -5.19
CA LEU A 175 -19.15 1.79 -6.62
C LEU A 175 -19.80 0.71 -7.50
N LEU A 176 -19.91 -0.51 -6.97
CA LEU A 176 -20.54 -1.65 -7.68
C LEU A 176 -22.07 -1.69 -7.49
N GLY A 177 -22.60 -0.96 -6.52
CA GLY A 177 -24.05 -0.88 -6.25
C GLY A 177 -24.61 -2.10 -5.53
N GLY A 178 -23.81 -2.80 -4.69
CA GLY A 178 -24.27 -3.96 -3.92
C GLY A 178 -23.22 -4.58 -3.04
N LEU A 179 -23.61 -5.61 -2.26
CA LEU A 179 -22.68 -6.36 -1.42
C LEU A 179 -21.77 -7.24 -2.27
N HIS A 180 -20.49 -7.15 -2.04
CA HIS A 180 -19.45 -7.95 -2.71
C HIS A 180 -18.45 -8.50 -1.69
N VAL A 181 -17.96 -9.70 -1.95
CA VAL A 181 -16.76 -10.21 -1.29
C VAL A 181 -15.58 -9.83 -2.19
N VAL A 182 -14.76 -8.92 -1.71
CA VAL A 182 -13.68 -8.31 -2.49
C VAL A 182 -12.35 -8.94 -2.11
N GLY A 183 -11.61 -9.43 -3.11
CA GLY A 183 -10.25 -9.93 -2.94
C GLY A 183 -9.23 -8.95 -3.48
N GLY A 184 -8.04 -8.91 -2.85
CA GLY A 184 -6.90 -8.14 -3.33
C GLY A 184 -5.79 -9.06 -3.86
N VAL A 185 -5.31 -8.81 -5.09
CA VAL A 185 -4.19 -9.55 -5.70
C VAL A 185 -3.25 -8.57 -6.38
N GLU A 186 -1.95 -8.87 -6.36
CA GLU A 186 -0.93 -8.12 -7.10
C GLU A 186 -0.59 -8.83 -8.41
N ALA A 187 -0.52 -8.10 -9.51
CA ALA A 187 0.11 -8.53 -10.75
C ALA A 187 1.57 -8.05 -10.83
N THR A 188 1.85 -6.90 -10.19
CA THR A 188 3.20 -6.33 -10.07
C THR A 188 3.42 -5.70 -8.70
N ARG A 189 4.69 -5.58 -8.30
CA ARG A 189 5.12 -4.80 -7.13
C ARG A 189 6.08 -3.70 -7.55
N GLY A 190 6.02 -2.55 -6.86
CA GLY A 190 6.83 -1.39 -7.19
C GLY A 190 6.19 -0.50 -8.26
N CYS A 191 6.90 0.56 -8.68
CA CYS A 191 6.44 1.50 -9.70
C CYS A 191 7.63 2.24 -10.32
N HIS A 192 7.64 2.42 -11.64
CA HIS A 192 8.71 3.15 -12.33
C HIS A 192 8.45 4.65 -12.47
N HIS A 193 7.22 5.12 -12.20
CA HIS A 193 6.88 6.54 -12.25
C HIS A 193 7.51 7.32 -11.10
N ARG A 194 7.98 8.54 -11.39
CA ARG A 194 8.78 9.38 -10.46
C ARG A 194 7.98 10.45 -9.74
N CYS A 195 6.74 10.17 -9.38
CA CYS A 195 5.93 11.11 -8.62
C CYS A 195 6.64 11.49 -7.31
N THR A 196 6.85 12.77 -7.07
CA THR A 196 7.74 13.25 -5.99
C THR A 196 7.20 13.05 -4.58
N TYR A 197 5.91 12.78 -4.44
CA TYR A 197 5.23 12.49 -3.17
C TYR A 197 5.18 10.98 -2.86
N CYS A 198 5.44 10.10 -3.85
CA CYS A 198 5.14 8.68 -3.76
C CYS A 198 6.26 7.88 -3.09
N SER A 199 5.89 7.16 -2.03
CA SER A 199 6.79 6.27 -1.29
C SER A 199 7.15 4.99 -2.06
N VAL A 200 6.30 4.53 -2.99
CA VAL A 200 6.53 3.30 -3.76
C VAL A 200 7.78 3.41 -4.63
N TYR A 201 7.92 4.53 -5.38
CA TYR A 201 9.12 4.76 -6.18
C TYR A 201 10.40 4.70 -5.31
N ALA A 202 10.36 5.36 -4.14
CA ALA A 202 11.50 5.41 -3.24
C ALA A 202 11.87 4.03 -2.66
N ALA A 203 10.87 3.21 -2.30
CA ALA A 203 11.10 1.89 -1.73
C ALA A 203 11.64 0.87 -2.75
N TYR A 204 11.25 0.98 -4.01
CA TYR A 204 11.66 0.07 -5.09
C TYR A 204 12.74 0.64 -6.01
N ASP A 205 13.24 1.85 -5.75
CA ASP A 205 14.20 2.55 -6.60
C ASP A 205 13.75 2.59 -8.09
N GLY A 206 12.45 2.82 -8.29
CA GLY A 206 11.84 2.88 -9.62
C GLY A 206 11.77 1.54 -10.36
N LYS A 207 11.96 0.42 -9.67
CA LYS A 207 11.91 -0.91 -10.28
C LYS A 207 10.54 -1.55 -10.09
N VAL A 208 10.24 -2.50 -10.97
CA VAL A 208 8.99 -3.26 -10.96
C VAL A 208 9.33 -4.75 -10.95
N VAL A 209 8.67 -5.48 -10.07
CA VAL A 209 8.71 -6.95 -9.99
C VAL A 209 7.41 -7.49 -10.55
N MET A 210 7.46 -8.29 -11.60
CA MET A 210 6.27 -8.93 -12.18
C MET A 210 5.99 -10.27 -11.48
N ILE A 211 4.72 -10.51 -11.15
CA ILE A 211 4.24 -11.78 -10.63
C ILE A 211 3.77 -12.63 -11.81
N GLY A 212 4.17 -13.91 -11.85
CA GLY A 212 3.85 -14.79 -12.96
C GLY A 212 2.34 -14.94 -13.19
N ASP A 213 1.89 -14.91 -14.43
CA ASP A 213 0.48 -15.01 -14.82
C ASP A 213 -0.23 -16.21 -14.18
N ASP A 214 0.44 -17.38 -14.14
CA ASP A 214 -0.13 -18.61 -13.57
C ASP A 214 -0.35 -18.46 -12.05
N ILE A 215 0.56 -17.75 -11.36
CA ILE A 215 0.45 -17.47 -9.93
C ILE A 215 -0.77 -16.58 -9.68
N VAL A 216 -0.91 -15.50 -10.45
CA VAL A 216 -2.05 -14.58 -10.31
C VAL A 216 -3.38 -15.29 -10.57
N VAL A 217 -3.50 -16.09 -11.64
CA VAL A 217 -4.72 -16.81 -11.97
C VAL A 217 -5.09 -17.84 -10.91
N GLU A 218 -4.10 -18.55 -10.36
CA GLU A 218 -4.35 -19.56 -9.33
C GLU A 218 -4.68 -18.91 -7.98
N ASP A 219 -4.06 -17.77 -7.64
CA ASP A 219 -4.40 -17.00 -6.44
C ASP A 219 -5.84 -16.49 -6.50
N VAL A 220 -6.27 -15.96 -7.65
CA VAL A 220 -7.66 -15.57 -7.91
C VAL A 220 -8.61 -16.77 -7.76
N ARG A 221 -8.22 -17.96 -8.25
CA ARG A 221 -9.02 -19.19 -8.09
C ARG A 221 -9.20 -19.53 -6.59
N ASN A 222 -8.14 -19.40 -5.79
CA ASN A 222 -8.21 -19.64 -4.34
C ASN A 222 -9.15 -18.65 -3.64
N LEU A 223 -9.13 -17.38 -4.03
CA LEU A 223 -10.02 -16.36 -3.49
C LEU A 223 -11.48 -16.57 -3.91
N ILE A 224 -11.75 -17.00 -5.15
CA ILE A 224 -13.09 -17.42 -5.60
C ILE A 224 -13.58 -18.59 -4.73
N GLY A 225 -12.71 -19.53 -4.38
CA GLY A 225 -13.01 -20.62 -3.43
C GLY A 225 -13.41 -20.11 -2.03
N GLN A 226 -13.00 -18.91 -1.64
CA GLN A 226 -13.42 -18.21 -0.42
C GLN A 226 -14.67 -17.33 -0.60
N GLY A 227 -15.29 -17.35 -1.78
CA GLY A 227 -16.51 -16.60 -2.09
C GLY A 227 -16.28 -15.23 -2.74
N MET A 228 -15.09 -14.93 -3.25
CA MET A 228 -14.80 -13.67 -3.94
C MET A 228 -15.71 -13.46 -5.14
N THR A 229 -16.30 -12.26 -5.25
CA THR A 229 -17.15 -11.83 -6.36
C THR A 229 -16.59 -10.64 -7.13
N HIS A 230 -15.62 -9.93 -6.55
CA HIS A 230 -14.92 -8.80 -7.16
C HIS A 230 -13.44 -8.84 -6.80
N LEU A 231 -12.58 -8.55 -7.78
CA LEU A 231 -11.13 -8.52 -7.63
C LEU A 231 -10.61 -7.10 -7.79
N THR A 232 -9.93 -6.59 -6.76
CA THR A 232 -9.10 -5.39 -6.84
C THR A 232 -7.65 -5.78 -7.10
N PHE A 233 -7.05 -5.29 -8.17
CA PHE A 233 -5.60 -5.34 -8.32
C PHE A 233 -4.96 -4.27 -7.42
N THR A 234 -4.18 -4.72 -6.43
CA THR A 234 -3.55 -3.84 -5.43
C THR A 234 -2.20 -3.28 -5.89
N ASP A 235 -1.91 -3.39 -7.17
CA ASP A 235 -0.75 -2.79 -7.83
C ASP A 235 -0.74 -1.26 -7.63
N ALA A 236 0.43 -0.70 -7.36
CA ALA A 236 0.58 0.76 -7.28
C ALA A 236 0.28 1.46 -8.62
N GLU A 237 0.49 0.76 -9.73
CA GLU A 237 0.17 1.15 -11.10
C GLU A 237 0.04 -0.11 -11.95
N PHE A 238 -1.18 -0.44 -12.36
CA PHE A 238 -1.45 -1.68 -13.10
C PHE A 238 -0.77 -1.73 -14.48
N PHE A 239 -0.57 -0.57 -15.09
CA PHE A 239 0.10 -0.44 -16.38
C PHE A 239 1.62 -0.24 -16.28
N ASN A 240 2.23 -0.46 -15.13
CA ASN A 240 3.70 -0.62 -15.05
C ASN A 240 4.23 -1.58 -16.12
N SER A 241 3.45 -2.61 -16.44
CA SER A 241 3.66 -3.50 -17.57
C SER A 241 2.32 -3.76 -18.26
N LYS A 242 1.89 -2.84 -19.12
CA LYS A 242 0.60 -2.87 -19.82
C LYS A 242 0.27 -4.25 -20.43
N ASN A 243 1.21 -4.80 -21.21
CA ASN A 243 0.99 -6.09 -21.87
C ASN A 243 0.83 -7.25 -20.88
N HIS A 244 1.48 -7.20 -19.74
CA HIS A 244 1.34 -8.19 -18.67
C HIS A 244 -0.04 -8.09 -18.01
N GLY A 245 -0.45 -6.90 -17.56
CA GLY A 245 -1.75 -6.69 -16.94
C GLY A 245 -2.91 -7.07 -17.83
N VAL A 246 -2.89 -6.64 -19.11
CA VAL A 246 -3.93 -6.97 -20.09
C VAL A 246 -4.01 -8.48 -20.36
N ARG A 247 -2.87 -9.15 -20.45
CA ARG A 247 -2.83 -10.62 -20.63
C ARG A 247 -3.44 -11.34 -19.44
N ILE A 248 -3.16 -10.88 -18.21
CA ILE A 248 -3.76 -11.42 -16.99
C ILE A 248 -5.28 -11.23 -17.01
N LEU A 249 -5.78 -10.02 -17.31
CA LEU A 249 -7.22 -9.75 -17.38
C LEU A 249 -7.95 -10.65 -18.39
N ARG A 250 -7.37 -10.83 -19.59
CA ARG A 250 -7.94 -11.73 -20.60
C ARG A 250 -8.02 -13.18 -20.11
N ARG A 251 -6.96 -13.69 -19.48
CA ARG A 251 -6.93 -15.04 -18.91
C ARG A 251 -7.93 -15.20 -17.75
N LEU A 252 -8.05 -14.18 -16.89
CA LEU A 252 -9.01 -14.20 -15.79
C LEU A 252 -10.46 -14.16 -16.31
N HIS A 253 -10.75 -13.34 -17.31
CA HIS A 253 -12.08 -13.31 -17.92
C HIS A 253 -12.45 -14.64 -18.61
N GLU A 254 -11.50 -15.26 -19.31
CA GLU A 254 -11.69 -16.59 -19.91
C GLU A 254 -11.98 -17.65 -18.83
N ALA A 255 -11.23 -17.64 -17.72
CA ALA A 255 -11.38 -18.62 -16.64
C ALA A 255 -12.59 -18.35 -15.74
N PHE A 256 -12.96 -17.08 -15.54
CA PHE A 256 -13.96 -16.61 -14.58
C PHE A 256 -14.82 -15.48 -15.17
N PRO A 257 -15.66 -15.73 -16.17
CA PRO A 257 -16.36 -14.70 -16.95
C PRO A 257 -17.35 -13.84 -16.12
N ALA A 258 -17.78 -14.31 -14.95
CA ALA A 258 -18.66 -13.56 -14.05
C ALA A 258 -17.91 -12.65 -13.07
N LEU A 259 -16.58 -12.79 -12.94
CA LEU A 259 -15.77 -11.98 -12.03
C LEU A 259 -15.65 -10.55 -12.57
N THR A 260 -15.74 -9.58 -11.68
CA THR A 260 -15.54 -8.17 -12.02
C THR A 260 -14.23 -7.66 -11.41
N TYR A 261 -13.69 -6.57 -11.98
CA TYR A 261 -12.34 -6.11 -11.68
C TYR A 261 -12.27 -4.61 -11.50
N ASP A 262 -11.31 -4.18 -10.70
CA ASP A 262 -10.78 -2.83 -10.67
C ASP A 262 -9.25 -2.85 -10.49
N PHE A 263 -8.64 -1.73 -10.77
CA PHE A 263 -7.21 -1.50 -10.59
C PHE A 263 -6.87 -0.01 -10.48
N THR A 264 -5.67 0.30 -10.00
CA THR A 264 -5.13 1.66 -9.99
C THR A 264 -4.37 1.93 -11.28
N THR A 265 -4.65 3.08 -11.91
CA THR A 265 -3.89 3.57 -13.07
C THR A 265 -3.86 5.09 -13.15
N ARG A 266 -2.86 5.60 -13.85
CA ARG A 266 -2.65 7.04 -14.08
C ARG A 266 -3.59 7.58 -15.17
N VAL A 267 -3.85 8.88 -15.10
CA VAL A 267 -4.67 9.62 -16.09
C VAL A 267 -4.08 9.55 -17.51
N ASP A 268 -2.77 9.71 -17.64
CA ASP A 268 -2.08 9.61 -18.94
C ASP A 268 -2.27 8.25 -19.61
N HIS A 269 -2.20 7.15 -18.88
CA HIS A 269 -2.48 5.81 -19.42
C HIS A 269 -3.94 5.66 -19.89
N ILE A 270 -4.89 6.30 -19.20
CA ILE A 270 -6.29 6.29 -19.61
C ILE A 270 -6.43 6.97 -20.98
N LEU A 271 -5.84 8.16 -21.13
CA LEU A 271 -5.92 8.96 -22.34
C LEU A 271 -5.16 8.33 -23.54
N GLU A 272 -4.01 7.71 -23.29
CA GLU A 272 -3.20 7.08 -24.31
C GLU A 272 -3.83 5.82 -24.92
N HIS A 273 -4.77 5.16 -24.21
CA HIS A 273 -5.26 3.84 -24.57
C HIS A 273 -6.79 3.69 -24.57
N PRO A 274 -7.56 4.56 -25.30
CA PRO A 274 -9.02 4.55 -25.26
C PRO A 274 -9.66 3.23 -25.71
N ASP A 275 -9.11 2.58 -26.76
CA ASP A 275 -9.63 1.32 -27.26
C ASP A 275 -9.38 0.16 -26.28
N LEU A 276 -8.28 0.22 -25.53
CA LEU A 276 -7.98 -0.77 -24.52
C LEU A 276 -8.96 -0.68 -23.34
N PHE A 277 -9.32 0.53 -22.90
CA PHE A 277 -10.33 0.68 -21.84
C PHE A 277 -11.72 0.21 -22.29
N ARG A 278 -12.06 0.38 -23.57
CA ARG A 278 -13.29 -0.21 -24.15
C ARG A 278 -13.25 -1.75 -24.12
N GLU A 279 -12.13 -2.37 -24.47
CA GLU A 279 -11.92 -3.82 -24.33
C GLU A 279 -12.08 -4.26 -22.87
N MET A 280 -11.41 -3.57 -21.94
CA MET A 280 -11.42 -3.91 -20.51
C MET A 280 -12.81 -3.82 -19.88
N ALA A 281 -13.65 -2.87 -20.31
CA ALA A 281 -15.05 -2.80 -19.89
C ALA A 281 -15.80 -4.10 -20.27
N GLY A 282 -15.54 -4.63 -21.47
CA GLY A 282 -16.05 -5.92 -21.94
C GLY A 282 -15.50 -7.11 -21.17
N LEU A 283 -14.27 -7.04 -20.67
CA LEU A 283 -13.65 -8.07 -19.85
C LEU A 283 -14.11 -8.05 -18.37
N GLY A 284 -14.93 -7.08 -17.97
CA GLY A 284 -15.47 -7.03 -16.60
C GLY A 284 -14.87 -5.97 -15.69
N VAL A 285 -14.02 -5.07 -16.19
CA VAL A 285 -13.57 -3.90 -15.42
C VAL A 285 -14.75 -2.96 -15.19
N ARG A 286 -15.02 -2.60 -13.93
CA ARG A 286 -16.17 -1.77 -13.51
C ARG A 286 -15.76 -0.37 -13.14
N PHE A 287 -14.65 -0.22 -12.48
CA PHE A 287 -14.09 1.09 -12.15
C PHE A 287 -12.57 1.03 -12.19
N VAL A 288 -11.95 2.18 -12.25
CA VAL A 288 -10.50 2.34 -12.06
C VAL A 288 -10.25 3.41 -11.02
N THR A 289 -9.28 3.15 -10.15
CA THR A 289 -8.80 4.14 -9.20
C THR A 289 -7.70 4.97 -9.86
N SER A 290 -7.77 6.30 -9.74
CA SER A 290 -6.71 7.17 -10.24
C SER A 290 -6.42 8.29 -9.25
N ALA A 291 -5.12 8.47 -8.98
CA ALA A 291 -4.64 9.54 -8.13
C ALA A 291 -4.66 10.85 -8.92
N LEU A 292 -5.66 11.70 -8.66
CA LEU A 292 -5.82 13.02 -9.27
C LEU A 292 -5.08 14.12 -8.50
N GLU A 293 -4.61 13.80 -7.29
CA GLU A 293 -3.90 14.65 -6.34
C GLU A 293 -4.73 15.84 -5.88
N PHE A 294 -4.78 16.89 -6.68
CA PHE A 294 -5.66 18.04 -6.51
C PHE A 294 -5.89 18.72 -7.86
N PRO A 295 -7.12 19.09 -8.24
CA PRO A 295 -7.42 19.64 -9.56
C PRO A 295 -7.03 21.13 -9.67
N ASN A 296 -5.74 21.40 -9.52
CA ASN A 296 -5.11 22.70 -9.65
C ASN A 296 -3.73 22.52 -10.31
N GLN A 297 -3.48 23.18 -11.44
CA GLN A 297 -2.27 23.00 -12.24
C GLN A 297 -0.99 23.24 -11.44
N ARG A 298 -0.97 24.27 -10.58
CA ARG A 298 0.19 24.57 -9.73
C ARG A 298 0.54 23.39 -8.81
N VAL A 299 -0.47 22.71 -8.23
CA VAL A 299 -0.23 21.55 -7.38
C VAL A 299 0.28 20.38 -8.21
N LEU A 300 -0.34 20.08 -9.36
CA LEU A 300 0.07 19.02 -10.27
C LEU A 300 1.54 19.17 -10.72
N ASP A 301 1.95 20.39 -11.03
CA ASP A 301 3.34 20.70 -11.42
C ASP A 301 4.33 20.48 -10.26
N ILE A 302 3.95 20.88 -9.05
CA ILE A 302 4.79 20.71 -7.86
C ILE A 302 5.00 19.23 -7.51
N VAL A 303 3.96 18.42 -7.61
CA VAL A 303 4.05 16.99 -7.32
C VAL A 303 4.57 16.17 -8.51
N ALA A 304 4.92 16.82 -9.61
CA ALA A 304 5.44 16.21 -10.86
C ALA A 304 4.50 15.10 -11.39
N LYS A 305 3.20 15.43 -11.49
CA LYS A 305 2.21 14.47 -12.00
C LYS A 305 2.22 14.38 -13.53
N GLU A 306 2.72 15.41 -14.21
CA GLU A 306 2.86 15.49 -15.66
C GLU A 306 1.52 15.36 -16.43
N ILE A 307 0.44 15.85 -15.83
CA ILE A 307 -0.92 15.96 -16.41
C ILE A 307 -1.49 17.35 -16.15
N THR A 308 -2.50 17.72 -16.92
CA THR A 308 -3.27 18.96 -16.72
C THR A 308 -4.62 18.68 -16.07
N VAL A 309 -5.32 19.74 -15.64
CA VAL A 309 -6.69 19.61 -15.15
C VAL A 309 -7.62 19.17 -16.29
N GLU A 310 -7.40 19.65 -17.50
CA GLU A 310 -8.12 19.26 -18.70
C GLU A 310 -7.92 17.77 -19.02
N ASP A 311 -6.72 17.22 -18.82
CA ASP A 311 -6.46 15.78 -18.97
C ASP A 311 -7.26 14.95 -17.98
N ILE A 312 -7.39 15.43 -16.73
CA ILE A 312 -8.23 14.78 -15.72
C ILE A 312 -9.69 14.72 -16.19
N GLU A 313 -10.25 15.85 -16.64
CA GLU A 313 -11.63 15.93 -17.11
C GLU A 313 -11.86 15.07 -18.37
N ALA A 314 -10.90 15.05 -19.29
CA ALA A 314 -10.94 14.20 -20.48
C ALA A 314 -10.92 12.70 -20.13
N ALA A 315 -10.09 12.29 -19.17
CA ALA A 315 -10.03 10.90 -18.71
C ALA A 315 -11.34 10.44 -18.05
N ILE A 316 -11.96 11.30 -17.22
CA ILE A 316 -13.27 11.05 -16.62
C ILE A 316 -14.31 10.80 -17.73
N ALA A 317 -14.37 11.71 -18.70
CA ALA A 317 -15.32 11.60 -19.83
C ALA A 317 -15.07 10.34 -20.68
N GLN A 318 -13.80 9.99 -20.94
CA GLN A 318 -13.43 8.81 -21.71
C GLN A 318 -13.83 7.51 -21.02
N LEU A 319 -13.60 7.37 -19.73
CA LEU A 319 -14.01 6.20 -18.95
C LEU A 319 -15.53 6.08 -18.88
N HIS A 320 -16.22 7.18 -18.62
CA HIS A 320 -17.69 7.21 -18.61
C HIS A 320 -18.28 6.76 -19.94
N ALA A 321 -17.70 7.17 -21.07
CA ALA A 321 -18.17 6.79 -22.41
C ALA A 321 -18.09 5.27 -22.69
N VAL A 322 -17.25 4.54 -21.95
CA VAL A 322 -17.12 3.07 -22.07
C VAL A 322 -17.76 2.31 -20.88
N GLY A 323 -18.44 3.01 -19.97
CA GLY A 323 -19.12 2.41 -18.83
C GLY A 323 -18.21 2.00 -17.68
N ILE A 324 -17.01 2.57 -17.59
CA ILE A 324 -16.09 2.40 -16.46
C ILE A 324 -16.19 3.65 -15.57
N THR A 325 -16.38 3.46 -14.27
CA THR A 325 -16.39 4.56 -13.30
C THR A 325 -14.96 4.94 -12.93
N LEU A 326 -14.65 6.23 -12.85
CA LEU A 326 -13.42 6.69 -12.21
C LEU A 326 -13.64 6.78 -10.69
N ASN A 327 -12.83 6.09 -9.90
CA ASN A 327 -12.71 6.25 -8.46
C ASN A 327 -11.53 7.20 -8.17
N PRO A 328 -11.77 8.49 -7.95
CA PRO A 328 -10.68 9.45 -7.80
C PRO A 328 -10.10 9.42 -6.40
N THR A 329 -8.78 9.58 -6.29
CA THR A 329 -8.14 9.87 -5.00
C THR A 329 -7.46 11.23 -5.06
N PHE A 330 -7.53 11.94 -3.91
CA PHE A 330 -7.04 13.31 -3.78
C PHE A 330 -6.10 13.45 -2.58
N ILE A 331 -5.20 14.43 -2.66
CA ILE A 331 -4.48 14.97 -1.50
C ILE A 331 -5.08 16.35 -1.23
N MET A 332 -6.23 16.35 -0.54
CA MET A 332 -7.07 17.53 -0.34
C MET A 332 -6.31 18.66 0.35
N TYR A 333 -5.54 18.32 1.38
CA TYR A 333 -4.71 19.28 2.10
C TYR A 333 -3.24 19.07 1.77
N ASN A 334 -2.63 20.05 1.17
CA ASN A 334 -1.20 20.11 0.88
C ASN A 334 -0.69 21.56 1.04
N PRO A 335 0.61 21.81 1.22
CA PRO A 335 1.13 23.15 1.52
C PRO A 335 0.92 24.21 0.44
N TRP A 336 0.45 23.83 -0.72
CA TRP A 336 0.35 24.69 -1.91
C TRP A 336 -1.09 25.01 -2.32
N VAL A 337 -2.11 24.37 -1.74
CA VAL A 337 -3.51 24.75 -1.96
C VAL A 337 -3.85 26.04 -1.22
N SER A 338 -4.65 26.89 -1.83
CA SER A 338 -5.26 28.02 -1.14
C SER A 338 -6.63 27.66 -0.57
N LYS A 339 -7.15 28.47 0.35
CA LYS A 339 -8.54 28.36 0.82
C LYS A 339 -9.53 28.39 -0.35
N GLN A 340 -9.27 29.26 -1.36
CA GLN A 340 -10.13 29.36 -2.54
C GLN A 340 -10.10 28.07 -3.38
N ASP A 341 -8.94 27.42 -3.52
CA ASP A 341 -8.84 26.14 -4.23
C ASP A 341 -9.70 25.07 -3.57
N ILE A 342 -9.68 24.97 -2.22
CA ILE A 342 -10.51 24.03 -1.45
C ILE A 342 -12.00 24.32 -1.64
N VAL A 343 -12.42 25.59 -1.64
CA VAL A 343 -13.81 25.97 -1.91
C VAL A 343 -14.21 25.60 -3.35
N SER A 344 -13.34 25.89 -4.33
CA SER A 344 -13.62 25.62 -5.75
C SER A 344 -13.57 24.11 -6.09
N PHE A 345 -13.07 23.27 -5.19
CA PHE A 345 -13.07 21.83 -5.36
C PHE A 345 -14.49 21.26 -5.51
N THR A 346 -15.47 21.81 -4.81
CA THR A 346 -16.89 21.42 -4.95
C THR A 346 -17.43 21.65 -6.36
N ASP A 347 -17.02 22.75 -7.01
CA ASP A 347 -17.41 23.04 -8.39
C ASP A 347 -16.79 22.05 -9.37
N PHE A 348 -15.52 21.63 -9.12
CA PHE A 348 -14.88 20.58 -9.90
C PHE A 348 -15.62 19.26 -9.76
N VAL A 349 -15.97 18.87 -8.54
CA VAL A 349 -16.72 17.64 -8.25
C VAL A 349 -18.07 17.64 -8.98
N ALA A 350 -18.84 18.74 -8.88
CA ALA A 350 -20.17 18.86 -9.46
C ALA A 350 -20.13 18.80 -11.00
N ARG A 351 -19.24 19.58 -11.65
CA ARG A 351 -19.19 19.60 -13.12
C ARG A 351 -18.69 18.29 -13.74
N ASN A 352 -18.00 17.46 -12.96
CA ASN A 352 -17.52 16.15 -13.41
C ASN A 352 -18.40 14.98 -12.94
N GLY A 353 -19.52 15.24 -12.23
CA GLY A 353 -20.46 14.21 -11.76
C GLY A 353 -19.85 13.25 -10.73
N LEU A 354 -18.94 13.73 -9.87
CA LEU A 354 -18.20 12.89 -8.93
C LEU A 354 -18.81 12.84 -7.52
N GLU A 355 -19.93 13.53 -7.26
CA GLU A 355 -20.52 13.69 -5.92
C GLU A 355 -20.83 12.36 -5.23
N ASN A 356 -21.23 11.37 -6.02
CA ASN A 356 -21.59 10.04 -5.52
C ASN A 356 -20.47 9.00 -5.60
N VAL A 357 -19.31 9.38 -6.15
CA VAL A 357 -18.20 8.46 -6.43
C VAL A 357 -17.08 8.61 -5.40
N ILE A 358 -16.80 9.87 -5.00
CA ILE A 358 -15.70 10.16 -4.08
C ILE A 358 -15.96 9.50 -2.72
N ASP A 359 -14.95 8.79 -2.22
CA ASP A 359 -14.96 8.31 -0.84
C ASP A 359 -14.87 9.52 0.11
N PRO A 360 -15.74 9.64 1.13
CA PRO A 360 -15.69 10.73 2.09
C PRO A 360 -14.32 11.00 2.71
N ILE A 361 -13.50 9.95 2.87
CA ILE A 361 -12.14 10.07 3.38
C ILE A 361 -11.28 11.03 2.54
N GLN A 362 -11.54 11.13 1.22
CA GLN A 362 -10.75 11.97 0.34
C GLN A 362 -10.81 13.46 0.69
N TYR A 363 -11.88 13.89 1.37
CA TYR A 363 -12.03 15.27 1.87
C TYR A 363 -11.20 15.57 3.12
N GLU A 364 -10.62 14.52 3.74
CA GLU A 364 -9.79 14.63 4.95
C GLU A 364 -8.30 14.34 4.68
N THR A 365 -7.92 13.97 3.45
CA THR A 365 -6.54 13.59 3.13
C THR A 365 -5.58 14.76 3.25
N ARG A 366 -4.44 14.51 3.90
CA ARG A 366 -3.35 15.48 4.07
C ARG A 366 -2.04 14.89 3.52
N LEU A 367 -1.28 15.69 2.79
CA LEU A 367 -0.01 15.26 2.21
C LEU A 367 0.94 14.73 3.30
N HIS A 368 1.35 13.49 3.14
CA HIS A 368 2.35 12.87 4.01
C HIS A 368 3.76 13.06 3.43
N LEU A 369 4.66 13.64 4.22
CA LEU A 369 6.06 13.86 3.85
C LEU A 369 6.97 12.85 4.56
N TYR A 370 7.27 11.73 3.89
CA TYR A 370 8.18 10.72 4.42
C TYR A 370 9.65 11.19 4.38
N LYS A 371 10.50 10.60 5.21
CA LYS A 371 11.93 10.90 5.23
C LYS A 371 12.58 10.55 3.88
N GLY A 372 13.24 11.53 3.28
CA GLY A 372 13.85 11.40 1.94
C GLY A 372 12.92 11.75 0.78
N SER A 373 11.67 12.18 1.04
CA SER A 373 10.79 12.68 -0.03
C SER A 373 11.41 13.86 -0.79
N PRO A 374 11.42 13.85 -2.14
CA PRO A 374 11.87 14.99 -2.93
C PRO A 374 11.10 16.28 -2.65
N LEU A 375 9.86 16.19 -2.14
CA LEU A 375 9.05 17.36 -1.79
C LEU A 375 9.59 18.14 -0.60
N LEU A 376 10.43 17.54 0.27
CA LEU A 376 11.02 18.24 1.41
C LEU A 376 11.85 19.44 0.98
N SER A 377 12.65 19.32 -0.09
CA SER A 377 13.43 20.43 -0.63
C SER A 377 12.53 21.51 -1.23
N ARG A 378 11.45 21.13 -1.90
CA ARG A 378 10.47 22.08 -2.46
C ARG A 378 9.73 22.84 -1.37
N ALA A 379 9.30 22.14 -0.32
CA ALA A 379 8.63 22.73 0.84
C ALA A 379 9.56 23.74 1.56
N SER A 380 10.80 23.34 1.83
CA SER A 380 11.81 24.20 2.45
C SER A 380 12.10 25.45 1.60
N THR A 381 12.28 25.30 0.27
CA THR A 381 12.51 26.43 -0.64
C THR A 381 11.31 27.38 -0.70
N ALA A 382 10.09 26.87 -0.53
CA ALA A 382 8.87 27.68 -0.47
C ALA A 382 8.63 28.34 0.90
N GLY A 383 9.54 28.13 1.88
CA GLY A 383 9.43 28.69 3.23
C GLY A 383 8.33 28.04 4.08
N ILE A 384 7.92 26.83 3.76
CA ILE A 384 6.94 26.07 4.53
C ILE A 384 7.60 25.56 5.81
N GLU A 385 6.97 25.82 6.95
CA GLU A 385 7.44 25.32 8.24
C GLU A 385 7.30 23.79 8.30
N LEU A 386 8.41 23.10 8.54
CA LEU A 386 8.49 21.66 8.67
C LEU A 386 8.83 21.28 10.10
N VAL A 387 8.05 20.40 10.70
CA VAL A 387 8.30 19.80 12.00
C VAL A 387 8.80 18.37 11.80
N GLU A 388 10.02 18.09 12.21
CA GLU A 388 10.63 16.78 12.05
C GLU A 388 10.14 15.81 13.12
N HIS A 389 9.58 14.68 12.65
CA HIS A 389 9.30 13.49 13.44
C HIS A 389 10.25 12.36 13.05
N GLU A 390 10.22 11.26 13.76
CA GLU A 390 11.16 10.15 13.55
C GLU A 390 11.09 9.55 12.14
N PHE A 391 9.88 9.33 11.62
CA PHE A 391 9.66 8.65 10.35
C PHE A 391 9.11 9.55 9.25
N HIS A 392 8.68 10.77 9.58
CA HIS A 392 8.06 11.72 8.64
C HIS A 392 8.35 13.16 9.04
N TYR A 393 7.88 14.09 8.21
CA TYR A 393 7.78 15.51 8.52
C TYR A 393 6.32 15.93 8.53
N GLU A 394 5.91 16.61 9.57
CA GLU A 394 4.70 17.43 9.55
C GLU A 394 5.02 18.80 8.95
N TRP A 395 4.02 19.41 8.34
CA TRP A 395 4.11 20.76 7.79
C TRP A 395 2.96 21.61 8.31
N LYS A 396 3.23 22.91 8.46
CA LYS A 396 2.21 23.90 8.73
C LYS A 396 1.88 24.66 7.46
N HIS A 397 0.60 24.88 7.20
CA HIS A 397 0.20 25.63 6.02
C HIS A 397 0.59 27.10 6.18
N PRO A 398 1.09 27.79 5.11
CA PRO A 398 1.41 29.21 5.15
C PRO A 398 0.19 30.08 5.49
N ASP A 399 -1.03 29.65 5.14
CA ASP A 399 -2.28 30.24 5.55
C ASP A 399 -2.90 29.43 6.71
N PRO A 400 -2.96 29.97 7.95
CA PRO A 400 -3.50 29.27 9.11
C PRO A 400 -4.97 28.86 8.97
N GLU A 401 -5.73 29.54 8.09
CA GLU A 401 -7.14 29.17 7.88
C GLU A 401 -7.29 27.82 7.19
N VAL A 402 -6.34 27.44 6.33
CA VAL A 402 -6.32 26.11 5.69
C VAL A 402 -6.06 25.01 6.71
N ASP A 403 -5.11 25.21 7.63
CA ASP A 403 -4.90 24.29 8.75
C ASP A 403 -6.12 24.19 9.65
N ALA A 404 -6.78 25.32 9.94
CA ALA A 404 -8.00 25.33 10.73
C ALA A 404 -9.14 24.55 10.05
N MET A 405 -9.28 24.63 8.72
CA MET A 405 -10.24 23.83 7.96
C MET A 405 -9.94 22.32 8.08
N TYR A 406 -8.68 21.94 7.98
CA TYR A 406 -8.27 20.53 8.17
C TYR A 406 -8.65 20.02 9.56
N TYR A 407 -8.22 20.70 10.63
CA TYR A 407 -8.46 20.25 12.00
C TYR A 407 -9.94 20.33 12.43
N ALA A 408 -10.76 21.13 11.75
CA ALA A 408 -12.20 21.12 11.97
C ALA A 408 -12.89 19.87 11.43
N ASN A 409 -12.31 19.25 10.38
CA ASN A 409 -12.89 18.08 9.72
C ASN A 409 -12.35 16.75 10.27
N VAL A 410 -11.16 16.76 10.86
CA VAL A 410 -10.48 15.54 11.34
C VAL A 410 -10.58 15.43 12.86
N ALA A 411 -11.25 14.40 13.34
CA ALA A 411 -11.31 14.13 14.79
C ALA A 411 -9.89 13.80 15.31
N PRO A 412 -9.47 14.40 16.44
CA PRO A 412 -8.19 14.05 17.05
C PRO A 412 -8.16 12.55 17.40
N PRO A 413 -7.00 11.90 17.28
CA PRO A 413 -6.86 10.50 17.64
C PRO A 413 -7.15 10.29 19.13
N GLU A 414 -7.98 9.29 19.47
CA GLU A 414 -8.24 8.93 20.86
C GLU A 414 -6.96 8.36 21.51
N PRO A 415 -6.50 8.88 22.66
CA PRO A 415 -5.33 8.35 23.35
C PRO A 415 -5.59 6.94 23.87
N GLY A 416 -4.65 6.02 23.66
CA GLY A 416 -4.65 4.69 24.30
C GLY A 416 -5.45 3.59 23.63
N VAL A 417 -6.11 3.84 22.52
CA VAL A 417 -6.64 2.79 21.67
C VAL A 417 -5.50 2.26 20.81
N PHE A 418 -5.25 0.95 20.88
CA PHE A 418 -4.47 0.25 19.85
C PHE A 418 -5.22 0.51 18.52
N LYS A 419 -4.78 1.54 17.82
CA LYS A 419 -5.49 1.97 16.62
C LYS A 419 -5.40 0.82 15.64
N ARG A 420 -6.52 0.14 15.44
CA ARG A 420 -6.78 -0.44 14.14
C ARG A 420 -6.43 0.67 13.17
N CYS A 421 -5.42 0.44 12.37
CA CYS A 421 -5.00 1.41 11.40
C CYS A 421 -6.22 1.86 10.65
N CYS A 422 -6.47 3.15 10.70
CA CYS A 422 -7.77 3.64 10.31
C CYS A 422 -7.98 3.32 8.83
N LEU A 423 -9.23 2.95 8.51
CA LEU A 423 -9.78 3.07 7.16
C LEU A 423 -9.63 4.50 6.57
N LYS A 424 -8.81 5.35 7.21
CA LYS A 424 -8.66 6.77 6.94
C LYS A 424 -7.30 7.14 6.34
N CYS A 425 -6.60 6.20 5.72
CA CYS A 425 -5.36 6.52 5.01
C CYS A 425 -5.39 6.06 3.57
#